data_f450eb867b126771198b8242628ce278
#
_entry.id   f450eb867b126771198b8242628ce278
#
_cell.length_a   1.000
_cell.length_b   1.000
_cell.length_c   1.000
_cell.angle_alpha   90.00
_cell.angle_beta   90.00
_cell.angle_gamma   90.00
#
_symmetry.space_group_name_H-M   'P 1'
#
loop_
_entity.id
_entity.type
_entity.pdbx_description
1 polymer ?
#
loop_
_entity_poly.entity_id
_entity_poly.type
_entity_poly.pdbx_seq_one_letter_code
_entity_poly.pdbx_strand_id
1 'polypeptide(L)'
;MKFIQASKYKNYLKIWGVPISLLIFLFLFGALGYRITEGWDWGDCLWMVLITITTIGFGEVEVLTSAGRIITFLIIGGGLFVVQLTLQRFIQLSELGYFIRLEELRLRRLIRNMENHVIICGYGRTGKEIADQLRSEEISALIIE
;
A
#
# COMPACT_ATOMS: atom_id res chain seq x y z
N MET A 1 -5.91 28.78 -6.47
CA MET A 1 -4.90 27.78 -6.13
C MET A 1 -5.51 26.37 -5.89
N LYS A 2 -6.45 25.92 -6.76
CA LYS A 2 -7.21 24.63 -6.63
C LYS A 2 -6.88 23.56 -7.69
N PHE A 3 -5.93 23.82 -8.60
CA PHE A 3 -5.70 22.93 -9.76
C PHE A 3 -4.64 21.82 -9.55
N ILE A 4 -3.91 21.80 -8.44
CA ILE A 4 -2.80 20.84 -8.25
C ILE A 4 -3.28 19.49 -7.66
N GLN A 5 -4.46 19.44 -7.06
CA GLN A 5 -4.94 18.23 -6.37
C GLN A 5 -5.53 17.15 -7.30
N ALA A 6 -6.19 17.51 -8.39
CA ALA A 6 -6.84 16.55 -9.28
C ALA A 6 -5.85 15.72 -10.13
N SER A 7 -4.69 16.29 -10.49
CA SER A 7 -3.65 15.58 -11.25
C SER A 7 -2.93 14.49 -10.44
N LYS A 8 -2.80 14.66 -9.13
CA LYS A 8 -2.14 13.68 -8.24
C LYS A 8 -2.96 12.41 -8.06
N TYR A 9 -4.28 12.51 -7.89
CA TYR A 9 -5.16 11.34 -7.73
C TYR A 9 -5.18 10.44 -8.97
N LYS A 10 -5.10 11.02 -10.17
CA LYS A 10 -5.01 10.26 -11.44
C LYS A 10 -3.76 9.38 -11.53
N ASN A 11 -2.65 9.79 -10.94
CA ASN A 11 -1.43 9.00 -10.95
C ASN A 11 -1.47 7.81 -9.96
N TYR A 12 -2.15 7.95 -8.83
CA TYR A 12 -2.29 6.84 -7.86
C TYR A 12 -3.17 5.72 -8.39
N LEU A 13 -4.29 6.04 -9.03
CA LEU A 13 -5.14 5.05 -9.70
C LEU A 13 -4.40 4.29 -10.80
N LYS A 14 -3.47 4.94 -11.52
CA LYS A 14 -2.62 4.27 -12.52
C LYS A 14 -1.58 3.32 -11.90
N ILE A 15 -1.05 3.65 -10.72
CA ILE A 15 -0.03 2.84 -10.05
C ILE A 15 -0.61 1.51 -9.57
N TRP A 16 -1.83 1.53 -9.00
CA TRP A 16 -2.50 0.35 -8.47
C TRP A 16 -3.38 -0.36 -9.50
N GLY A 17 -3.73 0.32 -10.60
CA GLY A 17 -4.60 -0.24 -11.64
C GLY A 17 -4.03 -1.49 -12.28
N VAL A 18 -2.72 -1.51 -12.57
CA VAL A 18 -2.06 -2.66 -13.22
C VAL A 18 -2.03 -3.91 -12.32
N PRO A 19 -1.56 -3.87 -11.06
CA PRO A 19 -1.60 -5.05 -10.20
C PRO A 19 -3.02 -5.57 -9.96
N ILE A 20 -3.99 -4.67 -9.73
CA ILE A 20 -5.38 -5.07 -9.50
C ILE A 20 -5.99 -5.71 -10.73
N SER A 21 -5.79 -5.13 -11.92
CA SER A 21 -6.32 -5.71 -13.16
C SER A 21 -5.72 -7.07 -13.49
N LEU A 22 -4.42 -7.26 -13.22
CA LEU A 22 -3.75 -8.55 -13.37
C LEU A 22 -4.28 -9.58 -12.37
N LEU A 23 -4.53 -9.18 -11.13
CA LEU A 23 -5.11 -10.07 -10.12
C LEU A 23 -6.51 -10.52 -10.50
N ILE A 24 -7.37 -9.60 -10.96
CA ILE A 24 -8.72 -9.92 -11.44
C ILE A 24 -8.63 -10.84 -12.67
N PHE A 25 -7.74 -10.53 -13.61
CA PHE A 25 -7.54 -11.37 -14.78
C PHE A 25 -7.11 -12.79 -14.40
N LEU A 26 -6.13 -12.91 -13.49
CA LEU A 26 -5.63 -14.21 -13.03
C LEU A 26 -6.72 -15.03 -12.31
N PHE A 27 -7.55 -14.34 -11.52
CA PHE A 27 -8.67 -14.95 -10.81
C PHE A 27 -9.72 -15.51 -11.79
N LEU A 28 -10.12 -14.71 -12.76
CA LEU A 28 -11.09 -15.13 -13.79
C LEU A 28 -10.52 -16.21 -14.70
N PHE A 29 -9.25 -16.06 -15.10
CA PHE A 29 -8.55 -17.05 -15.92
C PHE A 29 -8.45 -18.41 -15.20
N GLY A 30 -8.10 -18.40 -13.92
CA GLY A 30 -8.02 -19.62 -13.11
C GLY A 30 -9.36 -20.30 -12.93
N ALA A 31 -10.40 -19.55 -12.57
CA ALA A 31 -11.75 -20.09 -12.39
C ALA A 31 -12.30 -20.71 -13.69
N LEU A 32 -12.11 -20.00 -14.81
CA LEU A 32 -12.52 -20.50 -16.13
C LEU A 32 -11.68 -21.71 -16.54
N GLY A 33 -10.38 -21.69 -16.27
CA GLY A 33 -9.48 -22.79 -16.52
C GLY A 33 -9.92 -24.07 -15.82
N TYR A 34 -10.17 -24.04 -14.52
CA TYR A 34 -10.67 -25.21 -13.78
C TYR A 34 -12.05 -25.65 -14.26
N ARG A 35 -12.93 -24.72 -14.57
CA ARG A 35 -14.25 -25.05 -15.13
C ARG A 35 -14.15 -25.89 -16.43
N ILE A 36 -13.20 -25.52 -17.29
CA ILE A 36 -13.02 -26.20 -18.59
C ILE A 36 -12.25 -27.50 -18.44
N THR A 37 -11.21 -27.54 -17.59
CA THR A 37 -10.33 -28.73 -17.49
C THR A 37 -10.87 -29.81 -16.55
N GLU A 38 -11.48 -29.38 -15.43
CA GLU A 38 -11.96 -30.30 -14.39
C GLU A 38 -13.48 -30.50 -14.43
N GLY A 39 -14.22 -29.56 -15.06
CA GLY A 39 -15.68 -29.60 -15.09
C GLY A 39 -16.36 -29.27 -13.76
N TRP A 40 -15.61 -28.78 -12.77
CA TRP A 40 -16.08 -28.50 -11.43
C TRP A 40 -17.17 -27.43 -11.42
N ASP A 41 -17.95 -27.39 -10.32
CA ASP A 41 -18.90 -26.30 -10.10
C ASP A 41 -18.17 -24.95 -9.90
N TRP A 42 -18.86 -23.86 -10.18
CA TRP A 42 -18.29 -22.51 -10.04
C TRP A 42 -17.78 -22.21 -8.63
N GLY A 43 -18.47 -22.75 -7.60
CA GLY A 43 -18.05 -22.61 -6.21
C GLY A 43 -16.65 -23.18 -5.96
N ASP A 44 -16.44 -24.41 -6.43
CA ASP A 44 -15.18 -25.14 -6.28
C ASP A 44 -14.05 -24.52 -7.10
N CYS A 45 -14.35 -24.08 -8.33
CA CYS A 45 -13.40 -23.34 -9.15
C CYS A 45 -12.91 -22.06 -8.49
N LEU A 46 -13.83 -21.25 -7.99
CA LEU A 46 -13.52 -19.99 -7.31
C LEU A 46 -12.77 -20.23 -6.00
N TRP A 47 -13.19 -21.22 -5.23
CA TRP A 47 -12.53 -21.62 -4.01
C TRP A 47 -11.08 -22.04 -4.24
N MET A 48 -10.85 -22.93 -5.21
CA MET A 48 -9.50 -23.41 -5.54
C MET A 48 -8.57 -22.28 -5.98
N VAL A 49 -9.06 -21.35 -6.83
CA VAL A 49 -8.29 -20.15 -7.22
C VAL A 49 -7.99 -19.28 -6.02
N LEU A 50 -8.98 -19.07 -5.14
CA LEU A 50 -8.83 -18.22 -3.95
C LEU A 50 -7.73 -18.74 -3.02
N ILE A 51 -7.79 -20.03 -2.64
CA ILE A 51 -6.82 -20.64 -1.73
C ILE A 51 -5.41 -20.72 -2.33
N THR A 52 -5.32 -20.78 -3.66
CA THR A 52 -4.05 -20.82 -4.39
C THR A 52 -3.42 -19.42 -4.46
N ILE A 53 -4.17 -18.38 -4.89
CA ILE A 53 -3.67 -17.01 -5.01
C ILE A 53 -3.33 -16.42 -3.62
N THR A 54 -4.13 -16.75 -2.60
CA THR A 54 -3.86 -16.28 -1.23
C THR A 54 -2.75 -17.04 -0.52
N THR A 55 -2.16 -18.06 -1.19
CA THR A 55 -1.11 -18.92 -0.65
C THR A 55 -1.51 -19.71 0.62
N ILE A 56 -2.81 -19.84 0.90
CA ILE A 56 -3.32 -20.59 2.04
C ILE A 56 -3.11 -22.09 1.86
N GLY A 57 -3.44 -22.63 0.66
CA GLY A 57 -3.10 -23.98 0.26
C GLY A 57 -3.75 -25.08 1.13
N PHE A 58 -5.03 -25.00 1.42
CA PHE A 58 -5.75 -26.04 2.19
C PHE A 58 -5.73 -27.43 1.55
N GLY A 59 -5.39 -27.50 0.28
CA GLY A 59 -5.36 -28.75 -0.51
C GLY A 59 -6.22 -28.65 -1.76
N GLU A 60 -6.21 -29.72 -2.53
CA GLU A 60 -7.03 -29.83 -3.74
C GLU A 60 -8.50 -30.08 -3.34
N VAL A 61 -9.45 -29.48 -4.06
CA VAL A 61 -10.89 -29.72 -3.87
C VAL A 61 -11.22 -31.16 -4.26
N GLU A 62 -10.71 -31.57 -5.40
CA GLU A 62 -10.70 -32.92 -5.91
C GLU A 62 -9.35 -33.21 -6.58
N VAL A 63 -9.07 -34.48 -6.91
CA VAL A 63 -7.81 -34.88 -7.56
C VAL A 63 -7.71 -34.20 -8.94
N LEU A 64 -6.72 -33.32 -9.10
CA LEU A 64 -6.50 -32.62 -10.35
C LEU A 64 -6.01 -33.49 -11.47
N THR A 65 -6.58 -33.30 -12.64
CA THR A 65 -6.06 -33.86 -13.90
C THR A 65 -4.71 -33.23 -14.26
N SER A 66 -4.00 -33.80 -15.23
CA SER A 66 -2.76 -33.20 -15.74
C SER A 66 -2.99 -31.78 -16.31
N ALA A 67 -4.15 -31.53 -16.92
CA ALA A 67 -4.52 -30.21 -17.42
C ALA A 67 -4.78 -29.21 -16.29
N GLY A 68 -5.51 -29.60 -15.23
CA GLY A 68 -5.74 -28.77 -14.05
C GLY A 68 -4.46 -28.40 -13.33
N ARG A 69 -3.49 -29.33 -13.25
CA ARG A 69 -2.15 -29.04 -12.69
C ARG A 69 -1.42 -27.95 -13.48
N ILE A 70 -1.52 -27.94 -14.80
CA ILE A 70 -0.94 -26.89 -15.63
C ILE A 70 -1.59 -25.53 -15.30
N ILE A 71 -2.92 -25.49 -15.18
CA ILE A 71 -3.64 -24.28 -14.76
C ILE A 71 -3.15 -23.81 -13.41
N THR A 72 -3.01 -24.71 -12.43
CA THR A 72 -2.48 -24.40 -11.09
C THR A 72 -1.08 -23.79 -11.17
N PHE A 73 -0.16 -24.35 -11.96
CA PHE A 73 1.18 -23.78 -12.16
C PHE A 73 1.13 -22.35 -12.73
N LEU A 74 0.25 -22.10 -13.70
CA LEU A 74 0.07 -20.76 -14.27
C LEU A 74 -0.48 -19.77 -13.25
N ILE A 75 -1.42 -20.20 -12.40
CA ILE A 75 -1.97 -19.36 -11.32
C ILE A 75 -0.89 -19.06 -10.28
N ILE A 76 -0.10 -20.02 -9.85
CA ILE A 76 0.98 -19.82 -8.87
C ILE A 76 2.04 -18.88 -9.46
N GLY A 77 2.51 -19.13 -10.66
CA GLY A 77 3.50 -18.27 -11.32
C GLY A 77 3.00 -16.84 -11.54
N GLY A 78 1.77 -16.71 -12.03
CA GLY A 78 1.09 -15.42 -12.21
C GLY A 78 0.86 -14.70 -10.88
N GLY A 79 0.47 -15.40 -9.82
CA GLY A 79 0.29 -14.86 -8.48
C GLY A 79 1.60 -14.29 -7.91
N LEU A 80 2.69 -15.05 -7.98
CA LEU A 80 4.02 -14.59 -7.56
C LEU A 80 4.46 -13.34 -8.34
N PHE A 81 4.20 -13.31 -9.65
CA PHE A 81 4.50 -12.13 -10.47
C PHE A 81 3.71 -10.89 -10.04
N VAL A 82 2.41 -11.04 -9.75
CA VAL A 82 1.57 -9.93 -9.25
C VAL A 82 2.06 -9.44 -7.89
N VAL A 83 2.44 -10.34 -6.98
CA VAL A 83 3.02 -9.98 -5.67
C VAL A 83 4.31 -9.18 -5.87
N GLN A 84 5.21 -9.64 -6.74
CA GLN A 84 6.47 -8.94 -7.03
C GLN A 84 6.24 -7.53 -7.58
N LEU A 85 5.30 -7.37 -8.53
CA LEU A 85 4.92 -6.04 -9.04
C LEU A 85 4.37 -5.14 -7.95
N THR A 86 3.53 -5.68 -7.06
CA THR A 86 2.93 -4.95 -5.95
C THR A 86 3.99 -4.46 -4.97
N LEU A 87 4.95 -5.31 -4.60
CA LEU A 87 6.08 -4.96 -3.74
C LEU A 87 6.94 -3.86 -4.35
N GLN A 88 7.28 -3.96 -5.63
CA GLN A 88 8.04 -2.92 -6.33
C GLN A 88 7.32 -1.57 -6.31
N ARG A 89 6.00 -1.55 -6.51
CA ARG A 89 5.19 -0.33 -6.42
C ARG A 89 5.15 0.24 -5.02
N PHE A 90 5.06 -0.61 -4.01
CA PHE A 90 5.08 -0.19 -2.61
C PHE A 90 6.43 0.45 -2.24
N ILE A 91 7.55 -0.16 -2.64
CA ILE A 91 8.89 0.38 -2.42
C ILE A 91 9.05 1.74 -3.12
N GLN A 92 8.64 1.86 -4.39
CA GLN A 92 8.69 3.13 -5.12
C GLN A 92 7.90 4.24 -4.42
N LEU A 93 6.73 3.93 -3.85
CA LEU A 93 5.95 4.89 -3.07
C LEU A 93 6.67 5.31 -1.78
N SER A 94 7.36 4.38 -1.13
CA SER A 94 8.15 4.64 0.06
C SER A 94 9.36 5.53 -0.25
N GLU A 95 10.10 5.24 -1.31
CA GLU A 95 11.28 6.01 -1.75
C GLU A 95 10.92 7.43 -2.23
N LEU A 96 9.75 7.66 -2.81
CA LEU A 96 9.26 8.98 -3.20
C LEU A 96 8.97 9.92 -2.01
N GLY A 97 9.33 9.51 -0.80
CA GLY A 97 9.18 10.33 0.41
C GLY A 97 7.71 10.66 0.72
N TYR A 98 6.79 9.80 0.29
CA TYR A 98 5.36 10.03 0.49
C TYR A 98 5.00 10.20 1.98
N PHE A 99 5.60 9.37 2.82
CA PHE A 99 5.40 9.42 4.26
C PHE A 99 6.03 10.70 4.87
N ILE A 100 7.23 11.07 4.42
CA ILE A 100 7.91 12.30 4.85
C ILE A 100 7.10 13.55 4.44
N ARG A 101 6.52 13.55 3.24
CA ARG A 101 5.66 14.67 2.78
C ARG A 101 4.34 14.77 3.53
N LEU A 102 3.76 13.66 3.97
CA LEU A 102 2.55 13.70 4.80
C LEU A 102 2.86 14.31 6.17
N GLU A 103 4.00 13.98 6.73
CA GLU A 103 4.50 14.52 7.99
C GLU A 103 4.81 16.01 7.86
N GLU A 104 5.50 16.44 6.82
CA GLU A 104 5.71 17.86 6.51
C GLU A 104 4.39 18.64 6.33
N LEU A 105 3.40 18.07 5.67
CA LEU A 105 2.10 18.73 5.51
C LEU A 105 1.33 18.85 6.82
N ARG A 106 1.46 17.87 7.73
CA ARG A 106 0.92 17.94 9.08
C ARG A 106 1.65 19.01 9.89
N LEU A 107 2.98 19.00 9.87
CA LEU A 107 3.82 19.99 10.56
C LEU A 107 3.52 21.41 10.08
N ARG A 108 3.46 21.64 8.77
CA ARG A 108 3.10 22.94 8.18
C ARG A 108 1.70 23.42 8.58
N ARG A 109 0.73 22.51 8.77
CA ARG A 109 -0.61 22.87 9.29
C ARG A 109 -0.54 23.28 10.75
N LEU A 110 0.21 22.55 11.58
CA LEU A 110 0.39 22.88 12.99
C LEU A 110 1.06 24.24 13.15
N ILE A 111 2.16 24.46 12.42
CA ILE A 111 2.91 25.74 12.46
C ILE A 111 2.03 26.91 11.98
N ARG A 112 1.24 26.72 10.93
CA ARG A 112 0.37 27.77 10.39
C ARG A 112 -0.75 28.20 11.34
N ASN A 113 -1.15 27.31 12.22
CA ASN A 113 -2.19 27.59 13.22
C ASN A 113 -1.63 28.08 14.57
N MET A 114 -0.29 28.18 14.69
CA MET A 114 0.35 28.76 15.88
C MET A 114 0.45 30.28 15.71
N GLU A 115 -0.24 31.01 16.55
CA GLU A 115 -0.13 32.46 16.68
C GLU A 115 0.74 32.80 17.90
N ASN A 116 1.54 33.87 17.84
CA ASN A 116 2.38 34.35 18.94
C ASN A 116 3.33 33.29 19.52
N HIS A 117 4.03 32.54 18.64
CA HIS A 117 4.97 31.52 19.08
C HIS A 117 6.43 31.97 19.02
N VAL A 118 7.25 31.43 19.90
CA VAL A 118 8.70 31.64 19.94
C VAL A 118 9.39 30.55 19.13
N ILE A 119 10.39 30.92 18.32
CA ILE A 119 11.21 29.96 17.57
C ILE A 119 12.55 29.79 18.28
N ILE A 120 12.84 28.58 18.71
CA ILE A 120 14.11 28.18 19.32
C ILE A 120 14.97 27.49 18.27
N CYS A 121 16.08 28.10 17.87
CA CYS A 121 17.05 27.50 16.96
C CYS A 121 18.11 26.73 17.75
N GLY A 122 18.05 25.40 17.69
CA GLY A 122 18.94 24.48 18.42
C GLY A 122 18.36 24.02 19.76
N TYR A 123 18.42 22.71 20.01
CA TYR A 123 17.91 22.07 21.24
C TYR A 123 19.03 21.50 22.12
N GLY A 124 20.14 22.25 22.19
CA GLY A 124 21.22 21.98 23.13
C GLY A 124 20.87 22.33 24.58
N ARG A 125 21.87 22.41 25.46
CA ARG A 125 21.66 22.69 26.90
C ARG A 125 20.86 23.97 27.14
N THR A 126 21.23 25.06 26.45
CA THR A 126 20.55 26.37 26.58
C THR A 126 19.16 26.36 25.94
N GLY A 127 19.01 25.75 24.76
CA GLY A 127 17.70 25.66 24.08
C GLY A 127 16.68 24.86 24.88
N LYS A 128 17.12 23.83 25.59
CA LYS A 128 16.28 23.02 26.47
C LYS A 128 15.80 23.82 27.68
N GLU A 129 16.71 24.58 28.34
CA GLU A 129 16.38 25.43 29.46
C GLU A 129 15.32 26.49 29.08
N ILE A 130 15.52 27.16 27.92
CA ILE A 130 14.58 28.16 27.39
C ILE A 130 13.23 27.49 27.08
N ALA A 131 13.22 26.29 26.47
CA ALA A 131 11.99 25.58 26.16
C ALA A 131 11.20 25.20 27.42
N ASP A 132 11.88 24.78 28.48
CA ASP A 132 11.25 24.41 29.75
C ASP A 132 10.68 25.66 30.44
N GLN A 133 11.35 26.78 30.35
CA GLN A 133 10.87 28.06 30.90
C GLN A 133 9.64 28.59 30.14
N LEU A 134 9.65 28.54 28.80
CA LEU A 134 8.50 28.95 27.99
C LEU A 134 7.30 28.03 28.22
N ARG A 135 7.55 26.72 28.47
CA ARG A 135 6.51 25.76 28.82
C ARG A 135 5.87 26.06 30.18
N SER A 136 6.64 26.54 31.15
CA SER A 136 6.09 26.91 32.47
C SER A 136 5.22 28.15 32.39
N GLU A 137 5.44 29.01 31.39
CA GLU A 137 4.65 30.23 31.13
C GLU A 137 3.52 29.99 30.10
N GLU A 138 3.27 28.74 29.70
CA GLU A 138 2.27 28.35 28.69
C GLU A 138 2.47 29.03 27.31
N ILE A 139 3.68 29.45 26.98
CA ILE A 139 4.02 30.10 25.72
C ILE A 139 4.33 29.01 24.70
N SER A 140 3.65 29.05 23.55
CA SER A 140 3.90 28.11 22.44
C SER A 140 5.29 28.34 21.85
N ALA A 141 6.11 27.31 21.79
CA ALA A 141 7.43 27.33 21.19
C ALA A 141 7.59 26.31 20.06
N LEU A 142 8.26 26.71 18.98
CA LEU A 142 8.69 25.85 17.88
C LEU A 142 10.19 25.65 17.98
N ILE A 143 10.62 24.39 18.07
CA ILE A 143 12.04 24.04 18.16
C ILE A 143 12.51 23.60 16.78
N ILE A 144 13.61 24.18 16.29
CA ILE A 144 14.28 23.83 15.04
C ILE A 144 15.68 23.35 15.41
N GLU A 145 15.98 22.09 15.09
CA GLU A 145 17.27 21.45 15.33
C GLU A 145 18.07 21.34 14.04
#